data_6eb1400b1ed0712e3f22c58d49ddfc28
#
_entry.id   6eb1400b1ed0712e3f22c58d49ddfc28
#
_cell.length_a   1.000
_cell.length_b   1.000
_cell.length_c   1.000
_cell.angle_alpha   90.00
_cell.angle_beta   90.00
_cell.angle_gamma   90.00
#
_symmetry.space_group_name_H-M   'P 1'
#
loop_
_entity.id
_entity.type
_entity.pdbx_description
1 polymer ?
#
loop_
_entity_poly.entity_id
_entity_poly.type
_entity_poly.pdbx_seq_one_letter_code
_entity_poly.pdbx_strand_id
1 'polypeptide(L)'
;HAQLDLVINAVEKGSNPWGCTDYLNQKKNIWETGARVYEFMGAHSCHTKAVLIDDRMSIVGSYNMDMRSTYQDTELMLAVDCPELNSIIQAEMERDKTYSKTMGNDSEYDYGENYHSKDLSFGKKIFYAILRVITIPLRRFL
;
A
#
# COMPACT_ATOMS: atom_id res chain seq x y z
N HIS A 1 -19.98 9.68 -2.98
CA HIS A 1 -18.96 8.79 -2.39
C HIS A 1 -17.60 9.22 -2.89
N ALA A 2 -16.64 9.44 -1.99
CA ALA A 2 -15.25 9.67 -2.38
C ALA A 2 -14.66 8.34 -2.89
N GLN A 3 -13.87 8.39 -3.96
CA GLN A 3 -13.09 7.26 -4.40
C GLN A 3 -11.75 7.29 -3.66
N LEU A 4 -11.29 6.13 -3.17
CA LEU A 4 -10.01 5.98 -2.49
C LEU A 4 -9.13 5.01 -3.27
N ASP A 5 -7.97 5.50 -3.69
CA ASP A 5 -6.92 4.72 -4.32
C ASP A 5 -5.73 4.61 -3.37
N LEU A 6 -5.21 3.41 -3.15
CA LEU A 6 -4.06 3.12 -2.29
C LEU A 6 -2.96 2.49 -3.13
N VAL A 7 -1.78 3.09 -3.18
CA VAL A 7 -0.59 2.50 -3.80
C VAL A 7 0.33 2.00 -2.70
N ILE A 8 0.61 0.71 -2.69
CA ILE A 8 1.45 0.05 -1.68
C ILE A 8 2.42 -0.92 -2.36
N ASN A 9 3.53 -1.26 -1.69
CA ASN A 9 4.39 -2.31 -2.22
C ASN A 9 3.68 -3.65 -2.24
N ALA A 10 3.80 -4.38 -3.34
CA ALA A 10 3.36 -5.77 -3.39
C ALA A 10 4.15 -6.63 -2.41
N VAL A 11 3.51 -7.63 -1.82
CA VAL A 11 4.13 -8.54 -0.83
C VAL A 11 5.34 -9.26 -1.39
N GLU A 12 5.34 -9.56 -2.69
CA GLU A 12 6.43 -10.18 -3.42
C GLU A 12 7.72 -9.36 -3.37
N LYS A 13 7.61 -8.04 -3.22
CA LYS A 13 8.72 -7.08 -3.13
C LYS A 13 8.93 -6.51 -1.73
N GLY A 14 7.98 -6.71 -0.83
CA GLY A 14 8.05 -6.16 0.51
C GLY A 14 9.29 -6.62 1.27
N SER A 15 10.00 -5.66 1.86
CA SER A 15 11.18 -5.90 2.70
C SER A 15 10.82 -6.07 4.17
N ASN A 16 9.64 -5.61 4.59
CA ASN A 16 9.12 -5.75 5.94
C ASN A 16 8.09 -6.89 6.01
N PRO A 17 8.46 -8.09 6.49
CA PRO A 17 7.55 -9.23 6.53
C PRO A 17 6.37 -9.01 7.49
N TRP A 18 6.54 -8.21 8.54
CA TRP A 18 5.47 -7.91 9.49
C TRP A 18 4.38 -7.04 8.84
N GLY A 19 4.75 -5.95 8.20
CA GLY A 19 3.82 -5.09 7.48
C GLY A 19 3.15 -5.83 6.30
N CYS A 20 3.90 -6.62 5.54
CA CYS A 20 3.34 -7.46 4.48
C CYS A 20 2.30 -8.43 5.02
N THR A 21 2.55 -9.02 6.19
CA THR A 21 1.64 -10.00 6.81
C THR A 21 0.38 -9.33 7.35
N ASP A 22 0.50 -8.17 7.99
CA ASP A 22 -0.67 -7.41 8.44
C ASP A 22 -1.54 -7.01 7.25
N TYR A 23 -0.93 -6.49 6.18
CA TYR A 23 -1.64 -6.20 4.95
C TYR A 23 -2.39 -7.43 4.41
N LEU A 24 -1.73 -8.59 4.29
CA LEU A 24 -2.38 -9.82 3.81
C LEU A 24 -3.58 -10.24 4.69
N ASN A 25 -3.52 -9.97 5.99
CA ASN A 25 -4.61 -10.26 6.91
C ASN A 25 -5.76 -9.25 6.80
N GLN A 26 -5.45 -7.99 6.43
CA GLN A 26 -6.44 -6.92 6.31
C GLN A 26 -6.94 -6.68 4.88
N LYS A 27 -6.30 -7.28 3.89
CA LYS A 27 -6.57 -7.01 2.47
C LYS A 27 -8.06 -7.08 2.10
N LYS A 28 -8.75 -8.11 2.57
CA LYS A 28 -10.19 -8.27 2.34
C LYS A 28 -11.00 -7.13 2.97
N ASN A 29 -10.70 -6.78 4.20
CA ASN A 29 -11.40 -5.69 4.91
C ASN A 29 -11.18 -4.34 4.21
N ILE A 30 -9.95 -4.08 3.73
CA ILE A 30 -9.65 -2.86 2.98
C ILE A 30 -10.44 -2.83 1.68
N TRP A 31 -10.47 -3.92 0.93
CA TRP A 31 -11.24 -4.02 -0.31
C TRP A 31 -12.76 -3.82 -0.07
N GLU A 32 -13.31 -4.38 1.01
CA GLU A 32 -14.73 -4.22 1.37
C GLU A 32 -15.12 -2.76 1.70
N THR A 33 -14.16 -1.88 1.95
CA THR A 33 -14.43 -0.42 2.10
C THR A 33 -14.72 0.27 0.76
N GLY A 34 -14.48 -0.40 -0.36
CA GLY A 34 -14.55 0.17 -1.70
C GLY A 34 -13.25 0.85 -2.16
N ALA A 35 -12.18 0.77 -1.35
CA ALA A 35 -10.85 1.26 -1.75
C ALA A 35 -10.24 0.37 -2.83
N ARG A 36 -9.65 0.99 -3.86
CA ARG A 36 -8.83 0.30 -4.86
C ARG A 36 -7.39 0.24 -4.38
N VAL A 37 -6.85 -0.96 -4.26
CA VAL A 37 -5.46 -1.17 -3.82
C VAL A 37 -4.60 -1.58 -5.00
N TYR A 38 -3.59 -0.76 -5.28
CA TYR A 38 -2.57 -0.98 -6.30
C TYR A 38 -1.32 -1.55 -5.64
N GLU A 39 -1.07 -2.83 -5.85
CA GLU A 39 0.10 -3.55 -5.33
C GLU A 39 1.28 -3.35 -6.28
N PHE A 40 2.15 -2.41 -5.97
CA PHE A 40 3.24 -1.94 -6.81
C PHE A 40 4.38 -2.98 -6.93
N MET A 41 4.79 -3.24 -8.18
CA MET A 41 5.84 -4.19 -8.56
C MET A 41 7.00 -3.55 -9.34
N GLY A 42 7.09 -2.22 -9.40
CA GLY A 42 8.15 -1.52 -10.12
C GLY A 42 9.57 -1.81 -9.63
N ALA A 43 10.58 -1.25 -10.26
CA ALA A 43 11.99 -1.57 -9.99
C ALA A 43 12.48 -1.16 -8.58
N HIS A 44 11.93 -0.09 -8.02
CA HIS A 44 12.26 0.43 -6.68
C HIS A 44 11.18 0.06 -5.64
N SER A 45 11.45 0.30 -4.38
CA SER A 45 10.44 0.19 -3.31
C SER A 45 9.71 1.54 -3.17
N CYS A 46 8.39 1.52 -3.17
CA CYS A 46 7.60 2.69 -2.82
C CYS A 46 7.69 2.91 -1.30
N HIS A 47 8.35 3.99 -0.87
CA HIS A 47 8.50 4.36 0.54
C HIS A 47 7.91 5.73 0.86
N THR A 48 7.24 6.35 -0.09
CA THR A 48 6.55 7.62 0.06
C THR A 48 5.35 7.45 0.98
N LYS A 49 5.16 8.41 1.89
CA LYS A 49 3.97 8.55 2.71
C LYS A 49 3.31 9.87 2.30
N ALA A 50 2.38 9.77 1.40
CA ALA A 50 1.63 10.90 0.89
C ALA A 50 0.14 10.58 0.81
N VAL A 51 -0.68 11.54 1.16
CA VAL A 51 -2.14 11.52 0.92
C VAL A 51 -2.46 12.71 0.03
N LEU A 52 -3.12 12.46 -1.07
CA LEU A 52 -3.64 13.50 -1.95
C LEU A 52 -5.14 13.62 -1.75
N ILE A 53 -5.62 14.84 -1.63
CA ILE A 53 -7.05 15.13 -1.48
C ILE A 53 -7.43 16.06 -2.63
N ASP A 54 -8.27 15.52 -3.49
CA ASP A 54 -8.65 16.14 -4.74
C ASP A 54 -7.40 16.59 -5.54
N ASP A 55 -7.50 17.66 -6.30
CA ASP A 55 -6.40 18.17 -7.13
C ASP A 55 -5.64 19.32 -6.45
N ARG A 56 -5.65 19.40 -5.12
CA ARG A 56 -5.18 20.58 -4.42
C ARG A 56 -4.30 20.31 -3.21
N MET A 57 -4.76 19.47 -2.28
CA MET A 57 -4.08 19.30 -1.01
C MET A 57 -3.22 18.04 -1.01
N SER A 58 -2.00 18.18 -0.50
CA SER A 58 -1.07 17.07 -0.28
C SER A 58 -0.69 17.00 1.19
N ILE A 59 -0.73 15.81 1.79
CA ILE A 59 -0.25 15.57 3.13
C ILE A 59 0.93 14.61 3.01
N VAL A 60 2.11 15.03 3.41
CA VAL A 60 3.35 14.25 3.26
C VAL A 60 4.10 14.17 4.58
N GLY A 61 4.78 13.07 4.84
CA GLY A 61 5.53 12.94 6.08
C GLY A 61 6.06 11.56 6.39
N SER A 62 6.13 11.21 7.66
CA SER A 62 6.70 9.95 8.13
C SER A 62 5.68 8.85 8.43
N TYR A 63 4.38 9.19 8.58
CA TYR A 63 3.33 8.28 8.99
C TYR A 63 3.10 7.14 7.99
N ASN A 64 3.23 5.90 8.46
CA ASN A 64 2.79 4.72 7.75
C ASN A 64 1.34 4.36 8.14
N MET A 65 0.58 3.78 7.23
CA MET A 65 -0.76 3.26 7.53
C MET A 65 -0.66 1.91 8.25
N ASP A 66 -0.01 1.90 9.40
CA ASP A 66 0.14 0.73 10.26
C ASP A 66 -0.20 1.04 11.72
N MET A 67 -0.34 0.00 12.53
CA MET A 67 -0.73 0.14 13.93
C MET A 67 0.36 0.81 14.76
N ARG A 68 1.62 0.63 14.40
CA ARG A 68 2.75 1.19 15.09
C ARG A 68 2.82 2.71 14.91
N SER A 69 2.74 3.20 13.68
CA SER A 69 2.69 4.64 13.41
C SER A 69 1.43 5.29 13.99
N THR A 70 0.31 4.54 14.08
CA THR A 70 -0.96 5.07 14.60
C THR A 70 -0.96 5.21 16.12
N TYR A 71 -0.31 4.30 16.87
CA TYR A 71 -0.50 4.21 18.32
C TYR A 71 0.78 4.26 19.14
N GLN A 72 1.97 4.14 18.55
CA GLN A 72 3.22 3.98 19.29
C GLN A 72 4.31 4.97 18.88
N ASP A 73 4.45 5.26 17.58
CA ASP A 73 5.51 6.13 17.08
C ASP A 73 5.07 7.60 17.10
N THR A 74 6.04 8.50 17.18
CA THR A 74 5.81 9.94 16.94
C THR A 74 6.02 10.23 15.47
N GLU A 75 4.98 10.74 14.82
CA GLU A 75 4.97 11.01 13.38
C GLU A 75 4.83 12.50 13.11
N LEU A 76 5.46 12.93 12.03
CA LEU A 76 5.32 14.30 11.53
C LEU A 76 4.68 14.26 10.14
N MET A 77 3.57 14.99 9.98
CA MET A 77 2.88 15.15 8.71
C MET A 77 2.74 16.64 8.39
N LEU A 78 3.05 17.01 7.16
CA LEU A 78 2.90 18.35 6.64
C LEU A 78 1.75 18.39 5.65
N ALA A 79 0.73 19.20 5.92
CA ALA A 79 -0.36 19.48 4.99
C ALA A 79 -0.03 20.71 4.15
N VAL A 80 -0.04 20.57 2.83
CA VAL A 80 0.32 21.61 1.87
C VAL A 80 -0.83 21.85 0.92
N ASP A 81 -1.35 23.06 0.92
CA ASP A 81 -2.36 23.53 -0.05
C ASP A 81 -1.62 24.11 -1.26
N CYS A 82 -1.29 23.26 -2.22
CA CYS A 82 -0.53 23.61 -3.42
C CYS A 82 -0.89 22.68 -4.58
N PRO A 83 -1.69 23.12 -5.55
CA PRO A 83 -2.07 22.30 -6.71
C PRO A 83 -0.87 21.80 -7.52
N GLU A 84 0.19 22.61 -7.65
CA GLU A 84 1.38 22.23 -8.40
C GLU A 84 2.11 21.05 -7.74
N LEU A 85 2.28 21.08 -6.42
CA LEU A 85 2.87 19.96 -5.68
C LEU A 85 1.97 18.73 -5.78
N ASN A 86 0.66 18.91 -5.62
CA ASN A 86 -0.32 17.82 -5.70
C ASN A 86 -0.23 17.13 -7.07
N SER A 87 -0.22 17.89 -8.16
CA SER A 87 -0.14 17.34 -9.53
C SER A 87 1.17 16.57 -9.79
N ILE A 88 2.29 17.00 -9.22
CA ILE A 88 3.57 16.29 -9.35
C ILE A 88 3.50 14.91 -8.64
N ILE A 89 3.00 14.88 -7.40
CA ILE A 89 2.88 13.63 -6.65
C ILE A 89 1.85 12.71 -7.32
N GLN A 90 0.74 13.26 -7.80
CA GLN A 90 -0.29 12.51 -8.52
C GLN A 90 0.28 11.85 -9.78
N ALA A 91 1.07 12.57 -10.57
CA ALA A 91 1.71 12.02 -11.77
C ALA A 91 2.62 10.81 -11.44
N GLU A 92 3.36 10.88 -10.33
CA GLU A 92 4.18 9.75 -9.85
C GLU A 92 3.29 8.56 -9.40
N MET A 93 2.21 8.83 -8.68
CA MET A 93 1.26 7.78 -8.27
C MET A 93 0.60 7.11 -9.48
N GLU A 94 0.18 7.88 -10.49
CA GLU A 94 -0.40 7.31 -11.72
C GLU A 94 0.64 6.47 -12.47
N ARG A 95 1.90 6.90 -12.52
CA ARG A 95 2.98 6.09 -13.07
C ARG A 95 3.15 4.78 -12.29
N ASP A 96 3.14 4.82 -10.96
CA ASP A 96 3.30 3.63 -10.14
C ASP A 96 2.13 2.64 -10.31
N LYS A 97 0.91 3.14 -10.56
CA LYS A 97 -0.25 2.31 -10.89
C LYS A 97 -0.01 1.48 -12.17
N THR A 98 0.74 2.00 -13.16
CA THR A 98 1.05 1.22 -14.39
C THR A 98 1.91 -0.01 -14.11
N TYR A 99 2.67 -0.02 -13.02
CA TYR A 99 3.50 -1.16 -12.57
C TYR A 99 2.81 -2.01 -11.51
N SER A 100 1.53 -1.77 -11.24
CA SER A 100 0.80 -2.41 -10.14
C SER A 100 -0.18 -3.45 -10.64
N LYS A 101 -0.57 -4.35 -9.73
CA LYS A 101 -1.77 -5.16 -9.87
C LYS A 101 -2.83 -4.65 -8.89
N THR A 102 -4.10 -4.68 -9.28
CA THR A 102 -5.23 -4.31 -8.43
C THR A 102 -6.31 -5.38 -8.49
N MET A 103 -7.03 -5.60 -7.38
CA MET A 103 -8.13 -6.55 -7.35
C MET A 103 -9.37 -5.90 -7.95
N GLY A 104 -9.90 -6.48 -9.02
CA GLY A 104 -11.17 -6.09 -9.64
C GLY A 104 -12.40 -6.53 -8.85
N ASN A 105 -13.57 -6.08 -9.30
CA ASN A 105 -14.85 -6.37 -8.63
C ASN A 105 -15.26 -7.85 -8.66
N ASP A 106 -14.76 -8.62 -9.60
CA ASP A 106 -14.99 -10.06 -9.80
C ASP A 106 -13.98 -10.93 -9.06
N SER A 107 -13.16 -10.35 -8.20
CA SER A 107 -12.04 -11.00 -7.49
C SER A 107 -10.90 -11.47 -8.39
N GLU A 108 -10.88 -11.04 -9.65
CA GLU A 108 -9.74 -11.18 -10.54
C GLU A 108 -8.79 -9.98 -10.40
N TYR A 109 -7.51 -10.19 -10.76
CA TYR A 109 -6.54 -9.12 -10.75
C TYR A 109 -6.48 -8.43 -12.11
N ASP A 110 -6.62 -7.11 -12.09
CA ASP A 110 -6.24 -6.24 -13.20
C ASP A 110 -4.74 -5.90 -13.08
N TYR A 111 -4.06 -5.89 -14.21
CA TYR A 111 -2.63 -5.65 -14.29
C TYR A 111 -2.34 -4.39 -15.07
N GLY A 112 -1.52 -3.51 -14.49
CA GLY A 112 -1.03 -2.32 -15.19
C GLY A 112 -0.17 -2.71 -16.41
N GLU A 113 -0.09 -1.83 -17.38
CA GLU A 113 0.59 -2.07 -18.69
C GLU A 113 2.08 -2.42 -18.55
N ASN A 114 2.74 -1.95 -17.49
CA ASN A 114 4.16 -2.17 -17.19
C ASN A 114 4.36 -3.18 -16.04
N TYR A 115 3.31 -3.91 -15.67
CA TYR A 115 3.40 -4.89 -14.60
C TYR A 115 4.23 -6.11 -15.01
N HIS A 116 5.15 -6.50 -14.15
CA HIS A 116 5.92 -7.73 -14.31
C HIS A 116 5.71 -8.64 -13.10
N SER A 117 5.12 -9.80 -13.32
CA SER A 117 4.87 -10.76 -12.25
C SER A 117 6.19 -11.28 -11.66
N LYS A 118 6.22 -11.41 -10.35
CA LYS A 118 7.28 -12.11 -9.63
C LYS A 118 6.64 -13.02 -8.60
N ASP A 119 6.78 -14.31 -8.81
CA ASP A 119 6.23 -15.27 -7.85
C ASP A 119 7.05 -15.30 -6.56
N LEU A 120 6.32 -15.41 -5.45
CA LEU A 120 6.92 -15.78 -4.18
C LEU A 120 7.47 -17.21 -4.27
N SER A 121 8.70 -17.39 -3.84
CA SER A 121 9.25 -18.74 -3.70
C SER A 121 8.41 -19.59 -2.73
N PHE A 122 8.39 -20.89 -2.92
CA PHE A 122 7.60 -21.80 -2.07
C PHE A 122 7.91 -21.61 -0.58
N GLY A 123 9.18 -21.46 -0.21
CA GLY A 123 9.59 -21.18 1.17
C GLY A 123 9.01 -19.87 1.71
N LYS A 124 8.96 -18.79 0.91
CA LYS A 124 8.32 -17.53 1.32
C LYS A 124 6.82 -17.69 1.48
N LYS A 125 6.14 -18.45 0.64
CA LYS A 125 4.70 -18.72 0.78
C LYS A 125 4.38 -19.41 2.11
N ILE A 126 5.16 -20.43 2.49
CA ILE A 126 5.02 -21.11 3.79
C ILE A 126 5.33 -20.15 4.95
N PHE A 127 6.42 -19.39 4.84
CA PHE A 127 6.80 -18.41 5.86
C PHE A 127 5.68 -17.38 6.12
N TYR A 128 5.11 -16.79 5.09
CA TYR A 128 3.98 -15.87 5.23
C TYR A 128 2.71 -16.55 5.77
N ALA A 129 2.44 -17.80 5.39
CA ALA A 129 1.29 -18.53 5.92
C ALA A 129 1.38 -18.74 7.44
N ILE A 130 2.56 -19.09 7.94
CA ILE A 130 2.82 -19.23 9.39
C ILE A 130 2.76 -17.86 10.07
N LEU A 131 3.43 -16.85 9.51
CA LEU A 131 3.51 -15.53 10.10
C LEU A 131 2.13 -14.87 10.21
N ARG A 132 1.24 -15.09 9.26
CA ARG A 132 -0.15 -14.61 9.29
C ARG A 132 -0.91 -15.04 10.54
N VAL A 133 -0.71 -16.26 11.01
CA VAL A 133 -1.34 -16.76 12.24
C VAL A 133 -0.70 -16.12 13.47
N ILE A 134 0.63 -16.00 13.49
CA ILE A 134 1.38 -15.45 14.61
C ILE A 134 1.08 -13.94 14.80
N THR A 135 0.88 -13.21 13.71
CA THR A 135 0.66 -11.75 13.77
C THR A 135 -0.73 -11.36 14.26
N ILE A 136 -1.73 -12.23 14.21
CA ILE A 136 -3.09 -11.89 14.65
C ILE A 136 -3.10 -11.33 16.10
N PRO A 137 -2.58 -12.01 17.12
CA PRO A 137 -2.58 -11.48 18.49
C PRO A 137 -1.58 -10.34 18.70
N LEU A 138 -0.57 -10.21 17.83
CA LEU A 138 0.49 -9.22 17.95
C LEU A 138 0.23 -7.94 17.15
N ARG A 139 -0.88 -7.87 16.43
CA ARG A 139 -1.18 -6.81 15.48
C ARG A 139 -0.98 -5.39 16.03
N ARG A 140 -1.35 -5.17 17.28
CA ARG A 140 -1.22 -3.86 17.93
C ARG A 140 0.24 -3.37 18.09
N PHE A 141 1.22 -4.23 17.85
CA PHE A 141 2.65 -3.93 17.95
C PHE A 141 3.35 -3.84 16.55
N LEU A 142 2.57 -3.98 15.49
CA LEU A 142 3.06 -4.01 14.11
C LEU A 142 2.92 -2.66 13.42
#